data_354c00333afdc3d25f26d55edfeb187c
#
_entry.id   354c00333afdc3d25f26d55edfeb187c
#
_cell.length_a   1.000
_cell.length_b   1.000
_cell.length_c   1.000
_cell.angle_alpha   90.00
_cell.angle_beta   90.00
_cell.angle_gamma   90.00
#
_symmetry.space_group_name_H-M   'P 1'
#
loop_
_entity.id
_entity.type
_entity.pdbx_description
1 polymer ?
#
loop_
_entity_poly.entity_id
_entity_poly.type
_entity_poly.pdbx_seq_one_letter_code
_entity_poly.pdbx_strand_id
1 'polypeptide(L)'
;MSEVASTFTQEAALAAKAAGAALRDAPPETRAGLLRDLAEALARPAVQAAVFAANARDIERSKGDIAKGTMSPDLVKRLALDAKKLAAVSDGLQQLAAMSDLVGRVTLRRELDDGLILERVTCPLGLMGVVFEARPDALVQIVGLALRTGNAVLLKGGREAQESNRALAAVVHDVLSARGLDPRAAVLLEDRADVSAVLALDGIVDLIVARGSSEFVRHVRASTRIPVMAHAAGICHLYLHRAAQPAMAARLAVDSKMSYPAACNALETLLWEPGAEAALDASLQALLASGVELRGCPETRARHPHVVAAPDDAWDTEYGAPILSVRRVRDIDEALAHIERHGSRHTDSIVTEDAVAARKFLTSVDSAGVYHNASTRFSDGYRYGLGAEVGISTDKLHARGPVGVDGLLTYRWLLHGHGQVTADYGVGGKRFTHRDL
;
A
#
# COMPACT_ATOMS: atom_id res chain seq x y z
N MET A 1 -3.81 22.90 -20.36
CA MET A 1 -3.66 21.49 -20.82
C MET A 1 -3.88 21.51 -22.31
N SER A 2 -3.00 20.92 -23.12
CA SER A 2 -3.29 20.81 -24.53
C SER A 2 -4.42 19.79 -24.73
N GLU A 3 -5.42 20.14 -25.50
CA GLU A 3 -6.58 19.30 -25.85
C GLU A 3 -6.15 17.94 -26.43
N VAL A 4 -5.02 17.90 -27.10
CA VAL A 4 -4.39 16.71 -27.69
C VAL A 4 -3.93 15.68 -26.65
N ALA A 5 -3.29 16.11 -25.54
CA ALA A 5 -2.83 15.19 -24.48
C ALA A 5 -4.03 14.55 -23.76
N SER A 6 -5.11 15.31 -23.56
CA SER A 6 -6.35 14.80 -22.95
C SER A 6 -7.01 13.72 -23.83
N THR A 7 -7.04 13.91 -25.14
CA THR A 7 -7.64 12.96 -26.10
C THR A 7 -6.84 11.65 -26.14
N PHE A 8 -5.49 11.73 -26.24
CA PHE A 8 -4.63 10.54 -26.25
C PHE A 8 -4.80 9.69 -24.98
N THR A 9 -4.77 10.34 -23.80
CA THR A 9 -4.91 9.63 -22.52
C THR A 9 -6.29 8.98 -22.38
N GLN A 10 -7.34 9.64 -22.87
CA GLN A 10 -8.69 9.08 -22.87
C GLN A 10 -8.82 7.86 -23.81
N GLU A 11 -8.28 7.94 -25.02
CA GLU A 11 -8.26 6.81 -25.96
C GLU A 11 -7.47 5.63 -25.39
N ALA A 12 -6.30 5.89 -24.80
CA ALA A 12 -5.49 4.88 -24.12
C ALA A 12 -6.25 4.21 -22.95
N ALA A 13 -6.99 4.99 -22.17
CA ALA A 13 -7.80 4.48 -21.06
C ALA A 13 -8.96 3.59 -21.55
N LEU A 14 -9.66 4.00 -22.60
CA LEU A 14 -10.74 3.20 -23.19
C LEU A 14 -10.19 1.90 -23.79
N ALA A 15 -9.05 1.95 -24.47
CA ALA A 15 -8.38 0.78 -25.01
C ALA A 15 -7.91 -0.18 -23.88
N ALA A 16 -7.34 0.37 -22.79
CA ALA A 16 -6.96 -0.42 -21.62
C ALA A 16 -8.17 -1.08 -20.94
N LYS A 17 -9.26 -0.36 -20.78
CA LYS A 17 -10.51 -0.90 -20.22
C LYS A 17 -11.07 -2.03 -21.07
N ALA A 18 -11.04 -1.91 -22.39
CA ALA A 18 -11.45 -2.96 -23.34
C ALA A 18 -10.52 -4.19 -23.25
N ALA A 19 -9.20 -3.99 -23.21
CA ALA A 19 -8.21 -5.05 -23.04
C ALA A 19 -8.37 -5.79 -21.70
N GLY A 20 -8.72 -5.07 -20.64
CA GLY A 20 -9.00 -5.63 -19.31
C GLY A 20 -10.17 -6.62 -19.27
N ALA A 21 -11.13 -6.52 -20.20
CA ALA A 21 -12.24 -7.46 -20.26
C ALA A 21 -11.77 -8.90 -20.54
N ALA A 22 -10.84 -9.08 -21.48
CA ALA A 22 -10.27 -10.40 -21.78
C ALA A 22 -9.46 -10.96 -20.59
N LEU A 23 -8.77 -10.08 -19.85
CA LEU A 23 -7.99 -10.47 -18.68
C LEU A 23 -8.90 -10.87 -17.50
N ARG A 24 -10.01 -10.15 -17.28
CA ARG A 24 -11.04 -10.47 -16.28
C ARG A 24 -11.64 -11.85 -16.52
N ASP A 25 -11.96 -12.15 -17.79
CA ASP A 25 -12.63 -13.37 -18.20
C ASP A 25 -11.65 -14.54 -18.41
N ALA A 26 -10.34 -14.30 -18.35
CA ALA A 26 -9.30 -15.31 -18.48
C ALA A 26 -9.36 -16.34 -17.32
N PRO A 27 -9.06 -17.63 -17.61
CA PRO A 27 -8.94 -18.65 -16.57
C PRO A 27 -7.91 -18.27 -15.48
N PRO A 28 -8.09 -18.74 -14.23
CA PRO A 28 -7.14 -18.51 -13.13
C PRO A 28 -5.70 -18.86 -13.49
N GLU A 29 -5.51 -19.96 -14.20
CA GLU A 29 -4.19 -20.45 -14.62
C GLU A 29 -3.53 -19.53 -15.65
N THR A 30 -4.30 -18.91 -16.52
CA THR A 30 -3.78 -17.91 -17.47
C THR A 30 -3.22 -16.71 -16.73
N ARG A 31 -3.96 -16.18 -15.73
CA ARG A 31 -3.49 -15.07 -14.90
C ARG A 31 -2.25 -15.43 -14.08
N ALA A 32 -2.22 -16.63 -13.48
CA ALA A 32 -1.05 -17.12 -12.76
C ALA A 32 0.15 -17.33 -13.69
N GLY A 33 -0.11 -17.88 -14.88
CA GLY A 33 0.91 -18.12 -15.90
C GLY A 33 1.56 -16.81 -16.39
N LEU A 34 0.82 -15.73 -16.55
CA LEU A 34 1.39 -14.41 -16.90
C LEU A 34 2.46 -13.95 -15.91
N LEU A 35 2.24 -14.18 -14.61
CA LEU A 35 3.19 -13.78 -13.57
C LEU A 35 4.45 -14.65 -13.62
N ARG A 36 4.29 -15.97 -13.85
CA ARG A 36 5.43 -16.86 -14.02
C ARG A 36 6.27 -16.49 -15.23
N ASP A 37 5.63 -16.26 -16.38
CA ASP A 37 6.33 -15.86 -17.60
C ASP A 37 7.04 -14.50 -17.43
N LEU A 38 6.41 -13.55 -16.72
CA LEU A 38 7.03 -12.26 -16.42
C LEU A 38 8.25 -12.42 -15.52
N ALA A 39 8.17 -13.25 -14.48
CA ALA A 39 9.30 -13.55 -13.61
C ALA A 39 10.45 -14.22 -14.39
N GLU A 40 10.15 -15.18 -15.27
CA GLU A 40 11.12 -15.83 -16.15
C GLU A 40 11.74 -14.85 -17.15
N ALA A 41 10.93 -13.97 -17.76
CA ALA A 41 11.41 -12.94 -18.68
C ALA A 41 12.42 -12.02 -18.00
N LEU A 42 12.12 -11.56 -16.78
CA LEU A 42 13.00 -10.69 -15.99
C LEU A 42 14.30 -11.41 -15.53
N ALA A 43 14.31 -12.72 -15.48
CA ALA A 43 15.51 -13.51 -15.19
C ALA A 43 16.43 -13.71 -16.41
N ARG A 44 15.98 -13.45 -17.63
CA ARG A 44 16.79 -13.62 -18.86
C ARG A 44 17.94 -12.62 -18.91
N PRO A 45 19.19 -13.06 -19.16
CA PRO A 45 20.35 -12.16 -19.16
C PRO A 45 20.23 -10.97 -20.12
N ALA A 46 19.65 -11.17 -21.30
CA ALA A 46 19.44 -10.10 -22.28
C ALA A 46 18.45 -9.04 -21.80
N VAL A 47 17.36 -9.44 -21.13
CA VAL A 47 16.37 -8.55 -20.52
C VAL A 47 17.00 -7.76 -19.36
N GLN A 48 17.73 -8.44 -18.49
CA GLN A 48 18.45 -7.79 -17.38
C GLN A 48 19.44 -6.74 -17.90
N ALA A 49 20.23 -7.08 -18.92
CA ALA A 49 21.18 -6.15 -19.53
C ALA A 49 20.48 -4.89 -20.09
N ALA A 50 19.34 -5.05 -20.77
CA ALA A 50 18.56 -3.94 -21.32
C ALA A 50 17.96 -3.05 -20.21
N VAL A 51 17.38 -3.67 -19.17
CA VAL A 51 16.78 -2.97 -18.02
C VAL A 51 17.86 -2.22 -17.24
N PHE A 52 19.01 -2.85 -16.94
CA PHE A 52 20.09 -2.17 -16.21
C PHE A 52 20.73 -1.04 -17.03
N ALA A 53 20.87 -1.20 -18.36
CA ALA A 53 21.34 -0.11 -19.21
C ALA A 53 20.36 1.08 -19.23
N ALA A 54 19.05 0.83 -19.25
CA ALA A 54 18.02 1.87 -19.13
C ALA A 54 18.09 2.56 -17.75
N ASN A 55 18.23 1.78 -16.67
CA ASN A 55 18.34 2.31 -15.31
C ASN A 55 19.62 3.14 -15.12
N ALA A 56 20.73 2.73 -15.72
CA ALA A 56 21.97 3.51 -15.68
C ALA A 56 21.80 4.90 -16.33
N ARG A 57 21.04 5.01 -17.45
CA ARG A 57 20.74 6.31 -18.07
C ARG A 57 19.89 7.20 -17.16
N ASP A 58 18.89 6.63 -16.49
CA ASP A 58 18.07 7.37 -15.52
C ASP A 58 18.89 7.87 -14.32
N ILE A 59 19.77 7.03 -13.77
CA ILE A 59 20.69 7.41 -12.68
C ILE A 59 21.64 8.54 -13.11
N GLU A 60 22.23 8.45 -14.30
CA GLU A 60 23.16 9.47 -14.78
C GLU A 60 22.46 10.82 -14.98
N ARG A 61 21.25 10.82 -15.55
CA ARG A 61 20.42 12.02 -15.67
C ARG A 61 20.10 12.61 -14.28
N SER A 62 19.74 11.77 -13.32
CA SER A 62 19.40 12.18 -11.96
C SER A 62 20.57 12.78 -11.19
N LYS A 63 21.82 12.32 -11.43
CA LYS A 63 23.03 12.95 -10.86
C LYS A 63 23.19 14.40 -11.35
N GLY A 64 22.89 14.67 -12.62
CA GLY A 64 22.85 16.02 -13.18
C GLY A 64 21.81 16.92 -12.50
N ASP A 65 20.66 16.37 -12.17
CA ASP A 65 19.58 17.11 -11.49
C ASP A 65 19.91 17.37 -10.01
N ILE A 66 20.60 16.44 -9.32
CA ILE A 66 21.15 16.66 -7.97
C ILE A 66 22.19 17.81 -8.00
N ALA A 67 23.11 17.79 -8.95
CA ALA A 67 24.13 18.85 -9.08
C ALA A 67 23.53 20.24 -9.28
N LYS A 68 22.31 20.30 -9.87
CA LYS A 68 21.52 21.54 -10.03
C LYS A 68 20.64 21.88 -8.83
N GLY A 69 20.60 21.03 -7.80
CA GLY A 69 19.75 21.21 -6.62
C GLY A 69 18.25 20.98 -6.86
N THR A 70 17.88 20.35 -7.97
CA THR A 70 16.47 20.07 -8.35
C THR A 70 15.99 18.70 -7.91
N MET A 71 16.90 17.86 -7.37
CA MET A 71 16.57 16.50 -6.89
C MET A 71 17.34 16.16 -5.60
N SER A 72 16.70 15.41 -4.69
CA SER A 72 17.34 14.91 -3.48
C SER A 72 18.26 13.70 -3.77
N PRO A 73 19.44 13.59 -3.13
CA PRO A 73 20.30 12.41 -3.23
C PRO A 73 19.64 11.07 -2.85
N ASP A 74 18.71 11.10 -1.90
CA ASP A 74 18.01 9.89 -1.46
C ASP A 74 17.06 9.32 -2.53
N LEU A 75 16.60 10.15 -3.44
CA LEU A 75 15.78 9.71 -4.57
C LEU A 75 16.56 8.77 -5.50
N VAL A 76 17.86 9.02 -5.71
CA VAL A 76 18.72 8.17 -6.55
C VAL A 76 18.91 6.77 -5.95
N LYS A 77 19.01 6.66 -4.62
CA LYS A 77 19.08 5.35 -3.95
C LYS A 77 17.81 4.52 -4.19
N ARG A 78 16.65 5.17 -4.25
CA ARG A 78 15.37 4.52 -4.56
C ARG A 78 15.27 4.13 -6.03
N LEU A 79 15.81 4.97 -6.93
CA LEU A 79 15.81 4.77 -8.38
C LEU A 79 16.69 3.59 -8.82
N ALA A 80 17.78 3.33 -8.10
CA ALA A 80 18.73 2.28 -8.47
C ALA A 80 18.06 0.89 -8.46
N LEU A 81 18.13 0.20 -9.60
CA LEU A 81 17.65 -1.15 -9.81
C LEU A 81 18.85 -2.07 -10.08
N ASP A 82 19.11 -2.98 -9.16
CA ASP A 82 20.18 -3.97 -9.24
C ASP A 82 19.62 -5.40 -9.40
N ALA A 83 20.51 -6.35 -9.59
CA ALA A 83 20.14 -7.76 -9.75
C ALA A 83 19.41 -8.31 -8.52
N LYS A 84 19.76 -7.85 -7.32
CA LYS A 84 19.11 -8.28 -6.07
C LYS A 84 17.67 -7.79 -6.00
N LYS A 85 17.42 -6.53 -6.34
CA LYS A 85 16.06 -5.97 -6.40
C LYS A 85 15.23 -6.65 -7.47
N LEU A 86 15.81 -6.89 -8.66
CA LEU A 86 15.09 -7.54 -9.74
C LEU A 86 14.75 -9.01 -9.41
N ALA A 87 15.66 -9.73 -8.74
CA ALA A 87 15.39 -11.07 -8.24
C ALA A 87 14.26 -11.07 -7.20
N ALA A 88 14.26 -10.12 -6.26
CA ALA A 88 13.19 -9.99 -5.26
C ALA A 88 11.82 -9.70 -5.90
N VAL A 89 11.79 -8.91 -6.98
CA VAL A 89 10.56 -8.68 -7.77
C VAL A 89 10.09 -9.98 -8.45
N SER A 90 11.00 -10.73 -9.07
CA SER A 90 10.69 -12.03 -9.68
C SER A 90 10.16 -13.03 -8.66
N ASP A 91 10.77 -13.12 -7.49
CA ASP A 91 10.30 -13.95 -6.37
C ASP A 91 8.89 -13.54 -5.92
N GLY A 92 8.62 -12.23 -5.82
CA GLY A 92 7.28 -11.70 -5.51
C GLY A 92 6.23 -12.11 -6.55
N LEU A 93 6.56 -12.06 -7.84
CA LEU A 93 5.67 -12.53 -8.91
C LEU A 93 5.39 -14.04 -8.81
N GLN A 94 6.40 -14.86 -8.50
CA GLN A 94 6.23 -16.30 -8.31
C GLN A 94 5.32 -16.59 -7.09
N GLN A 95 5.49 -15.86 -5.99
CA GLN A 95 4.62 -15.98 -4.82
C GLN A 95 3.17 -15.62 -5.16
N LEU A 96 2.95 -14.48 -5.87
CA LEU A 96 1.62 -14.09 -6.35
C LEU A 96 1.00 -15.13 -7.28
N ALA A 97 1.79 -15.73 -8.17
CA ALA A 97 1.32 -16.79 -9.07
C ALA A 97 0.88 -18.06 -8.32
N ALA A 98 1.57 -18.39 -7.22
CA ALA A 98 1.27 -19.54 -6.38
C ALA A 98 0.07 -19.35 -5.43
N MET A 99 -0.37 -18.10 -5.20
CA MET A 99 -1.52 -17.82 -4.34
C MET A 99 -2.82 -18.35 -4.96
N SER A 100 -3.76 -18.76 -4.10
CA SER A 100 -5.12 -19.11 -4.53
C SER A 100 -5.76 -17.96 -5.30
N ASP A 101 -6.50 -18.29 -6.36
CA ASP A 101 -7.22 -17.26 -7.10
C ASP A 101 -8.43 -16.77 -6.28
N LEU A 102 -8.50 -15.46 -6.14
CA LEU A 102 -9.59 -14.80 -5.44
C LEU A 102 -10.65 -14.24 -6.39
N VAL A 103 -10.41 -14.22 -7.71
CA VAL A 103 -11.39 -13.75 -8.72
C VAL A 103 -12.43 -14.82 -8.94
N GLY A 104 -13.70 -14.46 -8.85
CA GLY A 104 -14.81 -15.42 -8.99
C GLY A 104 -15.11 -16.25 -7.74
N ARG A 105 -14.49 -15.94 -6.60
CA ARG A 105 -14.75 -16.64 -5.34
C ARG A 105 -16.12 -16.25 -4.79
N VAL A 106 -16.94 -17.26 -4.47
CA VAL A 106 -18.18 -17.06 -3.74
C VAL A 106 -17.87 -16.80 -2.27
N THR A 107 -18.23 -15.63 -1.78
CA THR A 107 -17.99 -15.18 -0.39
C THR A 107 -19.23 -15.22 0.49
N LEU A 108 -20.41 -15.34 -0.13
CA LEU A 108 -21.70 -15.59 0.52
C LEU A 108 -22.58 -16.34 -0.45
N ARG A 109 -23.28 -17.36 0.05
CA ARG A 109 -24.31 -18.08 -0.69
C ARG A 109 -25.52 -18.22 0.21
N ARG A 110 -26.69 -17.75 -0.28
CA ARG A 110 -27.92 -17.69 0.51
C ARG A 110 -29.12 -18.08 -0.33
N GLU A 111 -29.91 -18.97 0.16
CA GLU A 111 -31.22 -19.26 -0.38
C GLU A 111 -32.21 -18.23 0.15
N LEU A 112 -32.81 -17.45 -0.74
CA LEU A 112 -33.84 -16.47 -0.40
C LEU A 112 -35.25 -17.09 -0.31
N ASP A 113 -35.52 -18.08 -1.16
CA ASP A 113 -36.69 -18.96 -1.22
C ASP A 113 -36.29 -20.22 -1.97
N ASP A 114 -37.16 -21.22 -2.03
CA ASP A 114 -36.89 -22.48 -2.74
C ASP A 114 -36.46 -22.23 -4.18
N GLY A 115 -35.22 -22.65 -4.48
CA GLY A 115 -34.55 -22.45 -5.78
C GLY A 115 -34.19 -21.01 -6.14
N LEU A 116 -34.34 -20.02 -5.23
CA LEU A 116 -33.90 -18.64 -5.42
C LEU A 116 -32.59 -18.41 -4.66
N ILE A 117 -31.46 -18.56 -5.33
CA ILE A 117 -30.12 -18.57 -4.74
C ILE A 117 -29.40 -17.26 -5.04
N LEU A 118 -29.01 -16.54 -3.99
CA LEU A 118 -28.19 -15.33 -4.05
C LEU A 118 -26.73 -15.69 -3.72
N GLU A 119 -25.81 -15.27 -4.59
CA GLU A 119 -24.37 -15.40 -4.39
C GLU A 119 -23.69 -14.03 -4.41
N ARG A 120 -22.71 -13.82 -3.52
CA ARG A 120 -21.78 -12.70 -3.57
C ARG A 120 -20.46 -13.18 -4.09
N VAL A 121 -20.08 -12.73 -5.29
CA VAL A 121 -18.91 -13.22 -6.02
C VAL A 121 -17.90 -12.11 -6.23
N THR A 122 -16.63 -12.37 -5.90
CA THR A 122 -15.55 -11.40 -6.10
C THR A 122 -15.29 -11.17 -7.58
N CYS A 123 -14.96 -9.93 -7.94
CA CYS A 123 -14.62 -9.55 -9.32
C CYS A 123 -13.57 -8.42 -9.31
N PRO A 124 -12.83 -8.24 -10.43
CA PRO A 124 -11.89 -7.12 -10.58
C PRO A 124 -12.57 -5.77 -10.38
N LEU A 125 -11.81 -4.77 -9.90
CA LEU A 125 -12.25 -3.37 -9.86
C LEU A 125 -12.51 -2.83 -11.25
N GLY A 126 -11.61 -3.12 -12.20
CA GLY A 126 -11.70 -2.67 -13.59
C GLY A 126 -10.41 -2.03 -14.08
N LEU A 127 -10.44 -0.74 -14.43
CA LEU A 127 -9.27 0.02 -14.86
C LEU A 127 -8.71 0.84 -13.70
N MET A 128 -7.45 0.62 -13.37
CA MET A 128 -6.74 1.38 -12.34
C MET A 128 -5.80 2.41 -12.95
N GLY A 129 -5.77 3.63 -12.41
CA GLY A 129 -4.74 4.61 -12.70
C GLY A 129 -3.72 4.63 -11.55
N VAL A 130 -2.46 4.31 -11.80
CA VAL A 130 -1.42 4.26 -10.77
C VAL A 130 -0.35 5.30 -11.04
N VAL A 131 -0.21 6.26 -10.14
CA VAL A 131 0.82 7.29 -10.20
C VAL A 131 1.85 7.04 -9.11
N PHE A 132 3.13 6.90 -9.50
CA PHE A 132 4.22 6.53 -8.58
C PHE A 132 5.52 7.24 -8.91
N GLU A 133 6.36 7.47 -7.90
CA GLU A 133 7.63 8.17 -8.00
C GLU A 133 8.81 7.22 -7.77
N ALA A 134 9.94 7.49 -8.44
CA ALA A 134 11.31 7.03 -8.16
C ALA A 134 11.52 5.54 -7.80
N ARG A 135 10.66 4.63 -8.24
CA ARG A 135 10.77 3.19 -7.96
C ARG A 135 10.42 2.39 -9.21
N PRO A 136 11.37 2.13 -10.12
CA PRO A 136 11.08 1.34 -11.33
C PRO A 136 10.63 -0.10 -11.01
N ASP A 137 11.12 -0.70 -9.92
CA ASP A 137 10.66 -1.99 -9.42
C ASP A 137 9.16 -2.03 -9.09
N ALA A 138 8.59 -0.92 -8.67
CA ALA A 138 7.16 -0.81 -8.37
C ALA A 138 6.27 -1.05 -9.60
N LEU A 139 6.72 -0.69 -10.81
CA LEU A 139 5.97 -0.93 -12.04
C LEU A 139 5.59 -2.40 -12.17
N VAL A 140 6.59 -3.28 -12.03
CA VAL A 140 6.39 -4.73 -12.20
C VAL A 140 5.49 -5.31 -11.11
N GLN A 141 5.66 -4.85 -9.86
CA GLN A 141 4.82 -5.29 -8.73
C GLN A 141 3.36 -4.88 -8.94
N ILE A 142 3.12 -3.63 -9.36
CA ILE A 142 1.78 -3.10 -9.65
C ILE A 142 1.14 -3.88 -10.79
N VAL A 143 1.86 -4.08 -11.89
CA VAL A 143 1.37 -4.86 -13.03
C VAL A 143 1.08 -6.30 -12.61
N GLY A 144 1.98 -6.95 -11.87
CA GLY A 144 1.76 -8.31 -11.38
C GLY A 144 0.46 -8.44 -10.59
N LEU A 145 0.19 -7.52 -9.67
CA LEU A 145 -1.06 -7.49 -8.92
C LEU A 145 -2.28 -7.20 -9.79
N ALA A 146 -2.18 -6.26 -10.74
CA ALA A 146 -3.25 -5.96 -11.69
C ALA A 146 -3.60 -7.19 -12.54
N LEU A 147 -2.60 -7.83 -13.17
CA LEU A 147 -2.80 -9.02 -13.99
C LEU A 147 -3.36 -10.20 -13.17
N ARG A 148 -2.86 -10.41 -11.93
CA ARG A 148 -3.35 -11.48 -11.04
C ARG A 148 -4.81 -11.32 -10.68
N THR A 149 -5.26 -10.07 -10.53
CA THR A 149 -6.64 -9.72 -10.15
C THR A 149 -7.56 -9.47 -11.34
N GLY A 150 -7.07 -9.60 -12.58
CA GLY A 150 -7.87 -9.36 -13.79
C GLY A 150 -8.18 -7.89 -14.05
N ASN A 151 -7.43 -6.97 -13.44
CA ASN A 151 -7.54 -5.53 -13.67
C ASN A 151 -6.64 -5.07 -14.81
N ALA A 152 -7.06 -4.04 -15.55
CA ALA A 152 -6.19 -3.28 -16.43
C ALA A 152 -5.58 -2.09 -15.66
N VAL A 153 -4.45 -1.56 -16.15
CA VAL A 153 -3.74 -0.50 -15.45
C VAL A 153 -3.15 0.55 -16.39
N LEU A 154 -3.35 1.83 -16.04
CA LEU A 154 -2.61 2.97 -16.55
C LEU A 154 -1.49 3.30 -15.58
N LEU A 155 -0.27 3.24 -16.01
CA LEU A 155 0.93 3.45 -15.21
C LEU A 155 1.53 4.80 -15.52
N LYS A 156 1.69 5.67 -14.53
CA LYS A 156 2.39 6.94 -14.67
C LYS A 156 3.51 7.02 -13.65
N GLY A 157 4.69 6.63 -14.09
CA GLY A 157 5.92 6.76 -13.31
C GLY A 157 6.49 8.18 -13.33
N GLY A 158 7.37 8.47 -12.38
CA GLY A 158 8.13 9.71 -12.35
C GLY A 158 9.10 9.82 -13.55
N ARG A 159 9.40 11.05 -13.97
CA ARG A 159 10.30 11.35 -15.08
C ARG A 159 11.73 10.80 -14.85
N GLU A 160 12.12 10.75 -13.58
CA GLU A 160 13.43 10.24 -13.16
C GLU A 160 13.65 8.76 -13.50
N ALA A 161 12.57 7.95 -13.62
CA ALA A 161 12.60 6.53 -13.92
C ALA A 161 12.12 6.19 -15.35
N GLN A 162 12.05 7.15 -16.26
CA GLN A 162 11.37 7.02 -17.54
C GLN A 162 11.94 5.90 -18.41
N GLU A 163 13.27 5.82 -18.56
CA GLU A 163 13.93 4.79 -19.38
C GLU A 163 13.75 3.39 -18.77
N SER A 164 13.89 3.29 -17.44
CA SER A 164 13.66 2.05 -16.71
C SER A 164 12.22 1.56 -16.87
N ASN A 165 11.24 2.47 -16.73
CA ASN A 165 9.83 2.15 -16.87
C ASN A 165 9.49 1.70 -18.29
N ARG A 166 10.05 2.32 -19.35
CA ARG A 166 9.89 1.87 -20.73
C ARG A 166 10.42 0.46 -20.94
N ALA A 167 11.64 0.19 -20.44
CA ALA A 167 12.24 -1.12 -20.58
C ALA A 167 11.42 -2.22 -19.88
N LEU A 168 10.92 -1.95 -18.67
CA LEU A 168 10.09 -2.90 -17.92
C LEU A 168 8.69 -3.05 -18.54
N ALA A 169 8.07 -1.98 -19.02
CA ALA A 169 6.77 -2.04 -19.71
C ALA A 169 6.86 -2.85 -21.01
N ALA A 170 7.96 -2.75 -21.75
CA ALA A 170 8.18 -3.57 -22.95
C ALA A 170 8.19 -5.07 -22.61
N VAL A 171 8.83 -5.48 -21.50
CA VAL A 171 8.82 -6.88 -21.06
C VAL A 171 7.39 -7.35 -20.72
N VAL A 172 6.60 -6.49 -20.08
CA VAL A 172 5.18 -6.78 -19.77
C VAL A 172 4.37 -6.97 -21.06
N HIS A 173 4.55 -6.08 -22.05
CA HIS A 173 3.86 -6.13 -23.33
C HIS A 173 4.20 -7.41 -24.12
N ASP A 174 5.48 -7.80 -24.12
CA ASP A 174 5.94 -9.03 -24.77
C ASP A 174 5.28 -10.27 -24.15
N VAL A 175 5.20 -10.31 -22.81
CA VAL A 175 4.57 -11.44 -22.09
C VAL A 175 3.06 -11.50 -22.35
N LEU A 176 2.36 -10.36 -22.33
CA LEU A 176 0.93 -10.31 -22.66
C LEU A 176 0.67 -10.78 -24.08
N SER A 177 1.44 -10.26 -25.05
CA SER A 177 1.35 -10.63 -26.48
C SER A 177 1.64 -12.10 -26.72
N ALA A 178 2.65 -12.68 -26.06
CA ALA A 178 3.00 -14.09 -26.18
C ALA A 178 1.87 -15.03 -25.70
N ARG A 179 1.00 -14.56 -24.84
CA ARG A 179 -0.21 -15.28 -24.39
C ARG A 179 -1.47 -14.91 -25.16
N GLY A 180 -1.37 -14.14 -26.25
CA GLY A 180 -2.51 -13.72 -27.06
C GLY A 180 -3.42 -12.70 -26.40
N LEU A 181 -2.93 -12.01 -25.36
CA LEU A 181 -3.64 -10.94 -24.68
C LEU A 181 -3.21 -9.58 -25.21
N ASP A 182 -4.10 -8.61 -25.17
CA ASP A 182 -3.82 -7.26 -25.64
C ASP A 182 -2.85 -6.56 -24.65
N PRO A 183 -1.64 -6.14 -25.11
CA PRO A 183 -0.67 -5.45 -24.27
C PRO A 183 -1.20 -4.13 -23.70
N ARG A 184 -2.25 -3.55 -24.28
CA ARG A 184 -2.91 -2.35 -23.75
C ARG A 184 -3.62 -2.60 -22.40
N ALA A 185 -3.68 -3.83 -21.91
CA ALA A 185 -4.10 -4.09 -20.53
C ALA A 185 -3.16 -3.43 -19.48
N ALA A 186 -1.92 -3.09 -19.86
CA ALA A 186 -0.97 -2.33 -19.05
C ALA A 186 -0.35 -1.21 -19.88
N VAL A 187 -0.86 0.01 -19.73
CA VAL A 187 -0.41 1.18 -20.51
C VAL A 187 0.55 2.04 -19.68
N LEU A 188 1.73 2.33 -20.22
CA LEU A 188 2.65 3.31 -19.66
C LEU A 188 2.36 4.70 -20.24
N LEU A 189 2.05 5.66 -19.38
CA LEU A 189 1.88 7.08 -19.69
C LEU A 189 3.15 7.83 -19.32
N GLU A 190 3.61 8.74 -20.17
CA GLU A 190 4.93 9.35 -20.00
C GLU A 190 4.86 10.85 -19.74
N ASP A 191 3.90 11.56 -20.29
CA ASP A 191 3.81 13.01 -20.17
C ASP A 191 3.30 13.45 -18.81
N ARG A 192 3.80 14.59 -18.31
CA ARG A 192 3.33 15.18 -17.06
C ARG A 192 1.84 15.56 -17.15
N ALA A 193 1.38 15.96 -18.32
CA ALA A 193 -0.02 16.30 -18.57
C ALA A 193 -0.96 15.09 -18.39
N ASP A 194 -0.46 13.85 -18.57
CA ASP A 194 -1.25 12.63 -18.40
C ASP A 194 -1.77 12.45 -16.98
N VAL A 195 -1.04 12.94 -15.96
CA VAL A 195 -1.54 12.87 -14.56
C VAL A 195 -2.88 13.56 -14.45
N SER A 196 -2.95 14.82 -14.87
CA SER A 196 -4.21 15.60 -14.80
C SER A 196 -5.30 15.02 -15.70
N ALA A 197 -4.89 14.47 -16.87
CA ALA A 197 -5.82 13.83 -17.79
C ALA A 197 -6.44 12.57 -17.16
N VAL A 198 -5.63 11.68 -16.57
CA VAL A 198 -6.11 10.46 -15.88
C VAL A 198 -7.04 10.81 -14.71
N LEU A 199 -6.69 11.84 -13.92
CA LEU A 199 -7.51 12.29 -12.78
C LEU A 199 -8.88 12.83 -13.19
N ALA A 200 -9.04 13.24 -14.45
CA ALA A 200 -10.30 13.73 -15.02
C ALA A 200 -11.17 12.62 -15.66
N LEU A 201 -10.68 11.37 -15.76
CA LEU A 201 -11.37 10.26 -16.43
C LEU A 201 -12.40 9.58 -15.50
N ASP A 202 -13.21 10.36 -14.81
CA ASP A 202 -14.36 9.86 -14.03
C ASP A 202 -15.31 9.04 -14.91
N GLY A 203 -15.71 7.86 -14.43
CA GLY A 203 -16.53 6.90 -15.19
C GLY A 203 -15.76 5.99 -16.18
N ILE A 204 -14.48 6.25 -16.45
CA ILE A 204 -13.60 5.39 -17.23
C ILE A 204 -12.62 4.65 -16.34
N VAL A 205 -11.89 5.38 -15.49
CA VAL A 205 -10.98 4.85 -14.48
C VAL A 205 -11.77 4.56 -13.20
N ASP A 206 -11.60 3.37 -12.65
CA ASP A 206 -12.40 2.89 -11.52
C ASP A 206 -11.70 3.14 -10.17
N LEU A 207 -10.37 3.26 -10.14
CA LEU A 207 -9.57 3.53 -8.95
C LEU A 207 -8.29 4.28 -9.33
N ILE A 208 -7.91 5.28 -8.52
CA ILE A 208 -6.56 5.88 -8.55
C ILE A 208 -5.74 5.35 -7.36
N VAL A 209 -4.52 4.90 -7.63
CA VAL A 209 -3.53 4.58 -6.61
C VAL A 209 -2.41 5.63 -6.71
N ALA A 210 -2.23 6.42 -5.65
CA ALA A 210 -1.20 7.46 -5.60
C ALA A 210 -0.08 7.04 -4.63
N ARG A 211 1.17 6.97 -5.15
CA ARG A 211 2.39 6.65 -4.39
C ARG A 211 3.42 7.77 -4.57
N GLY A 212 3.54 8.64 -3.61
CA GLY A 212 4.46 9.77 -3.64
C GLY A 212 4.46 10.54 -2.33
N SER A 213 4.93 11.77 -2.37
CA SER A 213 4.95 12.65 -1.20
C SER A 213 3.56 12.96 -0.66
N SER A 214 3.47 13.32 0.61
CA SER A 214 2.20 13.71 1.25
C SER A 214 1.50 14.87 0.53
N GLU A 215 2.28 15.82 0.00
CA GLU A 215 1.76 16.93 -0.80
C GLU A 215 1.15 16.45 -2.11
N PHE A 216 1.84 15.56 -2.82
CA PHE A 216 1.35 14.96 -4.06
C PHE A 216 0.05 14.17 -3.82
N VAL A 217 -0.01 13.35 -2.77
CA VAL A 217 -1.21 12.59 -2.43
C VAL A 217 -2.39 13.52 -2.12
N ARG A 218 -2.18 14.59 -1.35
CA ARG A 218 -3.23 15.60 -1.10
C ARG A 218 -3.69 16.28 -2.39
N HIS A 219 -2.76 16.63 -3.29
CA HIS A 219 -3.09 17.20 -4.58
C HIS A 219 -3.95 16.24 -5.43
N VAL A 220 -3.57 14.97 -5.52
CA VAL A 220 -4.35 13.96 -6.26
C VAL A 220 -5.77 13.86 -5.70
N ARG A 221 -5.92 13.73 -4.37
CA ARG A 221 -7.24 13.64 -3.73
C ARG A 221 -8.13 14.86 -3.98
N ALA A 222 -7.54 16.05 -4.03
CA ALA A 222 -8.27 17.29 -4.30
C ALA A 222 -8.63 17.47 -5.78
N SER A 223 -8.00 16.72 -6.69
CA SER A 223 -8.06 16.93 -8.14
C SER A 223 -8.92 15.91 -8.88
N THR A 224 -9.52 14.94 -8.20
CA THR A 224 -10.33 13.90 -8.85
C THR A 224 -11.59 13.54 -8.07
N ARG A 225 -12.60 13.03 -8.79
CA ARG A 225 -13.79 12.38 -8.22
C ARG A 225 -13.67 10.85 -8.20
N ILE A 226 -12.65 10.30 -8.87
CA ILE A 226 -12.36 8.87 -8.86
C ILE A 226 -11.90 8.50 -7.45
N PRO A 227 -12.34 7.36 -6.87
CA PRO A 227 -11.82 6.88 -5.60
C PRO A 227 -10.29 6.83 -5.59
N VAL A 228 -9.66 7.34 -4.53
CA VAL A 228 -8.19 7.37 -4.41
C VAL A 228 -7.74 6.49 -3.25
N MET A 229 -6.91 5.53 -3.55
CA MET A 229 -6.19 4.70 -2.57
C MET A 229 -4.79 5.28 -2.36
N ALA A 230 -4.49 5.73 -1.15
CA ALA A 230 -3.19 6.30 -0.81
C ALA A 230 -3.02 6.44 0.71
N HIS A 231 -1.79 6.70 1.15
CA HIS A 231 -1.50 7.26 2.46
C HIS A 231 -0.74 8.58 2.30
N ALA A 232 -1.02 9.55 3.16
CA ALA A 232 -0.38 10.85 3.08
C ALA A 232 0.88 10.95 3.94
N ALA A 233 0.87 10.35 5.14
CA ALA A 233 1.99 10.34 6.08
C ALA A 233 2.03 9.04 6.87
N GLY A 234 3.20 8.70 7.40
CA GLY A 234 3.44 7.51 8.24
C GLY A 234 3.82 7.91 9.67
N ILE A 235 2.91 8.52 10.45
CA ILE A 235 3.15 8.85 11.86
C ILE A 235 2.68 7.68 12.72
N CYS A 236 3.61 6.74 12.99
CA CYS A 236 3.34 5.53 13.75
C CYS A 236 3.76 5.69 15.22
N HIS A 237 3.01 5.05 16.13
CA HIS A 237 3.24 5.13 17.57
C HIS A 237 3.61 3.76 18.16
N LEU A 238 4.46 3.80 19.20
CA LEU A 238 4.69 2.69 20.11
C LEU A 238 4.34 3.18 21.52
N TYR A 239 3.33 2.58 22.15
CA TYR A 239 2.93 2.93 23.50
C TYR A 239 3.46 1.92 24.52
N LEU A 240 4.24 2.40 25.49
CA LEU A 240 4.76 1.65 26.63
C LEU A 240 3.78 1.77 27.79
N HIS A 241 3.01 0.72 28.01
CA HIS A 241 2.13 0.59 29.16
C HIS A 241 2.93 0.21 30.43
N ARG A 242 2.42 0.49 31.61
CA ARG A 242 3.08 0.18 32.90
C ARG A 242 3.48 -1.28 33.08
N ALA A 243 2.80 -2.21 32.41
CA ALA A 243 3.13 -3.63 32.39
C ALA A 243 4.02 -4.01 31.18
N ALA A 244 4.73 -3.06 30.57
CA ALA A 244 5.67 -3.33 29.47
C ALA A 244 6.93 -3.99 29.99
N GLN A 245 7.34 -5.09 29.37
CA GLN A 245 8.60 -5.76 29.68
C GLN A 245 9.77 -4.97 29.08
N PRO A 246 10.78 -4.50 29.87
CA PRO A 246 11.81 -3.57 29.39
C PRO A 246 12.63 -4.06 28.20
N ALA A 247 13.08 -5.31 28.23
CA ALA A 247 13.89 -5.86 27.15
C ALA A 247 13.12 -5.99 25.84
N MET A 248 11.83 -6.34 25.89
CA MET A 248 10.95 -6.39 24.75
C MET A 248 10.69 -4.97 24.18
N ALA A 249 10.39 -4.01 25.06
CA ALA A 249 10.17 -2.62 24.67
C ALA A 249 11.36 -2.04 23.91
N ALA A 250 12.59 -2.24 24.43
CA ALA A 250 13.81 -1.79 23.78
C ALA A 250 14.01 -2.41 22.39
N ARG A 251 13.82 -3.72 22.25
CA ARG A 251 13.93 -4.41 20.97
C ARG A 251 12.92 -3.90 19.96
N LEU A 252 11.65 -3.74 20.37
CA LEU A 252 10.57 -3.27 19.50
C LEU A 252 10.78 -1.81 19.09
N ALA A 253 11.21 -0.93 20.00
CA ALA A 253 11.49 0.46 19.69
C ALA A 253 12.62 0.61 18.65
N VAL A 254 13.74 -0.11 18.85
CA VAL A 254 14.86 -0.09 17.90
C VAL A 254 14.47 -0.66 16.55
N ASP A 255 13.83 -1.83 16.49
CA ASP A 255 13.41 -2.43 15.22
C ASP A 255 12.39 -1.54 14.50
N SER A 256 11.40 -1.00 15.22
CA SER A 256 10.37 -0.14 14.66
C SER A 256 10.94 1.16 14.07
N LYS A 257 12.04 1.71 14.64
CA LYS A 257 12.66 2.94 14.11
C LYS A 257 13.80 2.65 13.14
N MET A 258 14.71 1.75 13.49
CA MET A 258 16.03 1.66 12.84
C MET A 258 16.14 0.61 11.75
N SER A 259 15.23 -0.35 11.62
CA SER A 259 15.27 -1.33 10.52
C SER A 259 15.15 -0.65 9.14
N TYR A 260 14.41 0.44 9.03
CA TYR A 260 14.40 1.36 7.88
C TYR A 260 13.71 2.68 8.26
N PRO A 261 14.44 3.72 8.72
CA PRO A 261 13.89 4.96 9.24
C PRO A 261 13.01 5.75 8.26
N ALA A 262 13.27 5.63 6.95
CA ALA A 262 12.52 6.34 5.91
C ALA A 262 11.26 5.59 5.41
N ALA A 263 10.84 4.53 6.09
CA ALA A 263 9.61 3.83 5.73
C ALA A 263 8.40 4.44 6.45
N CYS A 264 7.25 4.49 5.76
CA CYS A 264 5.99 5.04 6.30
C CYS A 264 5.45 4.29 7.54
N ASN A 265 5.90 3.07 7.80
CA ASN A 265 5.59 2.29 8.99
C ASN A 265 6.70 2.33 10.04
N ALA A 266 7.71 3.21 9.88
CA ALA A 266 8.71 3.45 10.91
C ALA A 266 8.10 4.20 12.10
N LEU A 267 8.61 3.92 13.29
CA LEU A 267 8.18 4.59 14.51
C LEU A 267 8.57 6.08 14.50
N GLU A 268 7.60 6.97 14.74
CA GLU A 268 7.84 8.42 14.82
C GLU A 268 7.59 8.97 16.23
N THR A 269 6.72 8.32 17.02
CA THR A 269 6.43 8.75 18.39
C THR A 269 6.39 7.56 19.36
N LEU A 270 7.19 7.64 20.42
CA LEU A 270 7.15 6.74 21.57
C LEU A 270 6.34 7.39 22.69
N LEU A 271 5.24 6.75 23.09
CA LEU A 271 4.42 7.16 24.22
C LEU A 271 4.75 6.28 25.44
N TRP A 272 4.76 6.87 26.64
CA TRP A 272 4.97 6.13 27.87
C TRP A 272 4.13 6.68 29.01
N GLU A 273 3.70 5.81 29.94
CA GLU A 273 2.93 6.18 31.12
C GLU A 273 3.70 5.93 32.43
N PRO A 274 3.27 6.53 33.57
CA PRO A 274 3.82 6.21 34.88
C PRO A 274 3.71 4.71 35.20
N GLY A 275 4.82 4.14 35.67
CA GLY A 275 4.99 2.70 35.88
C GLY A 275 5.74 1.99 34.74
N ALA A 276 5.91 2.66 33.59
CA ALA A 276 6.69 2.14 32.46
C ALA A 276 8.15 2.66 32.41
N GLU A 277 8.65 3.27 33.50
CA GLU A 277 9.96 3.92 33.51
C GLU A 277 11.10 2.98 33.14
N ALA A 278 11.08 1.74 33.61
CA ALA A 278 12.12 0.76 33.27
C ALA A 278 12.09 0.39 31.77
N ALA A 279 10.90 0.31 31.17
CA ALA A 279 10.76 0.06 29.74
C ALA A 279 11.18 1.27 28.91
N LEU A 280 10.87 2.49 29.36
CA LEU A 280 11.34 3.74 28.77
C LEU A 280 12.87 3.79 28.80
N ASP A 281 13.49 3.64 30.00
CA ASP A 281 14.95 3.73 30.18
C ASP A 281 15.69 2.77 29.24
N ALA A 282 15.24 1.50 29.18
CA ALA A 282 15.80 0.50 28.30
C ALA A 282 15.63 0.87 26.81
N SER A 283 14.46 1.38 26.44
CA SER A 283 14.16 1.78 25.04
C SER A 283 15.01 2.97 24.61
N LEU A 284 15.10 4.03 25.43
CA LEU A 284 15.88 5.21 25.08
C LEU A 284 17.38 4.91 25.01
N GLN A 285 17.89 4.09 25.94
CA GLN A 285 19.32 3.66 25.91
C GLN A 285 19.65 2.91 24.61
N ALA A 286 18.79 1.95 24.20
CA ALA A 286 19.00 1.17 23.00
C ALA A 286 18.87 2.00 21.71
N LEU A 287 17.93 2.96 21.66
CA LEU A 287 17.75 3.87 20.55
C LEU A 287 18.96 4.83 20.40
N LEU A 288 19.46 5.39 21.50
CA LEU A 288 20.66 6.23 21.50
C LEU A 288 21.88 5.46 21.03
N ALA A 289 22.08 4.23 21.52
CA ALA A 289 23.14 3.35 21.08
C ALA A 289 23.07 3.02 19.58
N SER A 290 21.86 3.09 19.00
CA SER A 290 21.62 2.92 17.58
C SER A 290 21.72 4.22 16.76
N GLY A 291 22.10 5.36 17.38
CA GLY A 291 22.29 6.64 16.72
C GLY A 291 20.99 7.44 16.47
N VAL A 292 19.92 7.20 17.23
CA VAL A 292 18.68 7.93 17.12
C VAL A 292 18.75 9.23 17.93
N GLU A 293 18.41 10.37 17.31
CA GLU A 293 18.15 11.63 18.00
C GLU A 293 16.78 11.55 18.71
N LEU A 294 16.76 11.78 20.02
CA LEU A 294 15.53 11.72 20.82
C LEU A 294 15.04 13.13 21.15
N ARG A 295 13.76 13.41 20.86
CA ARG A 295 13.07 14.68 21.14
C ARG A 295 11.93 14.43 22.12
N GLY A 296 11.94 15.05 23.28
CA GLY A 296 11.02 14.73 24.35
C GLY A 296 10.20 15.89 24.91
N CYS A 297 9.05 15.57 25.49
CA CYS A 297 8.27 16.46 26.33
C CYS A 297 9.06 16.82 27.62
N PRO A 298 8.65 17.87 28.36
CA PRO A 298 9.33 18.30 29.58
C PRO A 298 9.56 17.17 30.60
N GLU A 299 8.58 16.30 30.80
CA GLU A 299 8.65 15.19 31.76
C GLU A 299 9.67 14.12 31.35
N THR A 300 9.74 13.79 30.05
CA THR A 300 10.76 12.87 29.53
C THR A 300 12.15 13.47 29.70
N ARG A 301 12.32 14.77 29.40
CA ARG A 301 13.60 15.49 29.55
C ARG A 301 14.05 15.63 30.99
N ALA A 302 13.14 15.83 31.91
CA ALA A 302 13.45 15.90 33.34
C ALA A 302 14.06 14.59 33.84
N ARG A 303 13.64 13.45 33.27
CA ARG A 303 14.19 12.13 33.59
C ARG A 303 15.47 11.81 32.77
N HIS A 304 15.54 12.26 31.53
CA HIS A 304 16.60 11.99 30.56
C HIS A 304 17.18 13.31 29.99
N PRO A 305 18.16 13.95 30.65
CA PRO A 305 18.67 15.27 30.27
C PRO A 305 19.34 15.33 28.87
N HIS A 306 19.71 14.17 28.30
CA HIS A 306 20.27 14.08 26.95
C HIS A 306 19.20 14.09 25.84
N VAL A 307 17.93 13.99 26.19
CA VAL A 307 16.82 14.14 25.26
C VAL A 307 16.58 15.61 24.99
N VAL A 308 16.59 16.03 23.71
CA VAL A 308 16.37 17.43 23.35
C VAL A 308 14.88 17.80 23.41
N ALA A 309 14.59 19.09 23.41
CA ALA A 309 13.19 19.54 23.45
C ALA A 309 12.49 19.16 22.13
N ALA A 310 11.32 18.54 22.24
CA ALA A 310 10.45 18.34 21.09
C ALA A 310 9.91 19.72 20.62
N PRO A 311 10.00 20.05 19.32
CA PRO A 311 9.33 21.24 18.78
C PRO A 311 7.79 21.05 18.83
N ASP A 312 7.06 22.16 18.65
CA ASP A 312 5.60 22.15 18.78
C ASP A 312 4.89 21.22 17.79
N ASP A 313 5.46 21.04 16.60
CA ASP A 313 4.97 20.19 15.53
C ASP A 313 5.51 18.74 15.57
N ALA A 314 6.29 18.39 16.59
CA ALA A 314 6.94 17.08 16.72
C ALA A 314 5.97 15.91 16.65
N TRP A 315 4.76 16.09 17.14
CA TRP A 315 3.73 15.06 17.24
C TRP A 315 3.02 14.83 15.90
N ASP A 316 3.09 15.79 14.99
CA ASP A 316 2.48 15.76 13.66
C ASP A 316 3.52 15.54 12.54
N THR A 317 4.78 15.21 12.92
CA THR A 317 5.91 15.12 11.99
C THR A 317 6.30 13.69 11.71
N GLU A 318 6.32 13.33 10.42
CA GLU A 318 7.02 12.14 9.91
C GLU A 318 8.46 12.53 9.58
N TYR A 319 9.41 12.12 10.43
CA TYR A 319 10.81 12.50 10.26
C TYR A 319 11.48 11.79 9.08
N GLY A 320 11.12 10.52 8.85
CA GLY A 320 11.76 9.69 7.83
C GLY A 320 13.27 9.53 8.02
N ALA A 321 13.78 9.79 9.22
CA ALA A 321 15.17 9.85 9.63
C ALA A 321 15.37 9.17 11.00
N PRO A 322 16.61 8.95 11.47
CA PRO A 322 16.87 8.44 12.82
C PRO A 322 16.56 9.50 13.90
N ILE A 323 15.35 9.99 13.94
CA ILE A 323 14.81 10.97 14.90
C ILE A 323 13.51 10.38 15.45
N LEU A 324 13.28 10.49 16.77
CA LEU A 324 12.11 9.94 17.43
C LEU A 324 11.58 10.91 18.48
N SER A 325 10.28 11.18 18.44
CA SER A 325 9.58 11.94 19.49
C SER A 325 9.21 11.03 20.65
N VAL A 326 9.35 11.53 21.90
CA VAL A 326 9.05 10.78 23.14
C VAL A 326 8.16 11.60 24.04
N ARG A 327 6.95 11.08 24.34
CA ARG A 327 5.94 11.79 25.15
C ARG A 327 5.47 10.95 26.32
N ARG A 328 5.41 11.59 27.50
CA ARG A 328 4.68 11.06 28.64
C ARG A 328 3.19 11.28 28.46
N VAL A 329 2.42 10.23 28.72
CA VAL A 329 0.96 10.27 28.86
C VAL A 329 0.58 9.80 30.27
N ARG A 330 -0.61 10.15 30.76
CA ARG A 330 -1.06 9.79 32.10
C ARG A 330 -1.41 8.30 32.19
N ASP A 331 -2.08 7.80 31.16
CA ASP A 331 -2.66 6.47 31.08
C ASP A 331 -2.96 6.09 29.62
N ILE A 332 -3.54 4.91 29.42
CA ILE A 332 -3.95 4.40 28.10
C ILE A 332 -4.98 5.31 27.41
N ASP A 333 -5.87 5.99 28.15
CA ASP A 333 -6.89 6.85 27.54
C ASP A 333 -6.28 8.10 26.93
N GLU A 334 -5.28 8.69 27.59
CA GLU A 334 -4.52 9.80 26.99
C GLU A 334 -3.65 9.33 25.82
N ALA A 335 -3.08 8.10 25.86
CA ALA A 335 -2.36 7.53 24.72
C ALA A 335 -3.29 7.37 23.50
N LEU A 336 -4.49 6.84 23.69
CA LEU A 336 -5.50 6.70 22.64
C LEU A 336 -5.91 8.06 22.07
N ALA A 337 -6.15 9.05 22.92
CA ALA A 337 -6.49 10.41 22.49
C ALA A 337 -5.34 11.08 21.72
N HIS A 338 -4.09 10.82 22.10
CA HIS A 338 -2.92 11.33 21.37
C HIS A 338 -2.82 10.69 19.99
N ILE A 339 -2.95 9.35 19.90
CA ILE A 339 -2.90 8.63 18.62
C ILE A 339 -4.04 9.07 17.70
N GLU A 340 -5.26 9.25 18.21
CA GLU A 340 -6.41 9.74 17.41
C GLU A 340 -6.14 11.13 16.85
N ARG A 341 -5.51 12.01 17.63
CA ARG A 341 -5.26 13.42 17.24
C ARG A 341 -4.09 13.57 16.28
N HIS A 342 -2.98 12.87 16.51
CA HIS A 342 -1.69 13.08 15.86
C HIS A 342 -1.29 11.94 14.91
N GLY A 343 -1.91 10.76 15.06
CA GLY A 343 -1.61 9.60 14.25
C GLY A 343 -2.10 9.73 12.81
N SER A 344 -1.39 9.08 11.91
CA SER A 344 -1.73 9.03 10.49
C SER A 344 -2.71 7.90 10.13
N ARG A 345 -3.18 7.14 11.12
CA ARG A 345 -3.99 5.92 10.95
C ARG A 345 -3.27 4.82 10.19
N HIS A 346 -1.94 4.86 10.19
CA HIS A 346 -1.13 3.87 9.51
C HIS A 346 -0.94 2.63 10.39
N THR A 347 -0.07 2.69 11.39
CA THR A 347 0.25 1.53 12.24
C THR A 347 0.65 2.00 13.64
N ASP A 348 -0.02 1.47 14.66
CA ASP A 348 0.27 1.79 16.05
C ASP A 348 0.37 0.50 16.88
N SER A 349 1.25 0.50 17.87
CA SER A 349 1.54 -0.69 18.67
C SER A 349 1.56 -0.36 20.16
N ILE A 350 1.12 -1.31 20.99
CA ILE A 350 1.25 -1.29 22.44
C ILE A 350 2.24 -2.36 22.90
N VAL A 351 3.06 -2.02 23.90
CA VAL A 351 3.91 -2.98 24.61
C VAL A 351 3.34 -3.17 26.02
N THR A 352 2.86 -4.37 26.31
CA THR A 352 2.28 -4.70 27.62
C THR A 352 2.15 -6.20 27.84
N GLU A 353 2.24 -6.65 29.10
CA GLU A 353 1.85 -7.99 29.53
C GLU A 353 0.41 -8.02 30.10
N ASP A 354 -0.27 -6.87 30.19
CA ASP A 354 -1.66 -6.76 30.62
C ASP A 354 -2.62 -7.02 29.45
N ALA A 355 -3.29 -8.17 29.47
CA ALA A 355 -4.23 -8.57 28.42
C ALA A 355 -5.47 -7.65 28.32
N VAL A 356 -5.87 -6.97 29.41
CA VAL A 356 -7.01 -6.04 29.38
C VAL A 356 -6.60 -4.75 28.67
N ALA A 357 -5.42 -4.20 29.00
CA ALA A 357 -4.86 -3.04 28.32
C ALA A 357 -4.60 -3.34 26.85
N ALA A 358 -4.03 -4.50 26.53
CA ALA A 358 -3.81 -4.94 25.14
C ALA A 358 -5.12 -4.98 24.35
N ARG A 359 -6.17 -5.60 24.88
CA ARG A 359 -7.49 -5.68 24.23
C ARG A 359 -8.09 -4.29 24.04
N LYS A 360 -8.05 -3.42 25.07
CA LYS A 360 -8.55 -2.06 24.98
C LYS A 360 -7.86 -1.29 23.85
N PHE A 361 -6.52 -1.36 23.78
CA PHE A 361 -5.75 -0.71 22.71
C PHE A 361 -6.13 -1.24 21.33
N LEU A 362 -6.11 -2.57 21.14
CA LEU A 362 -6.42 -3.21 19.87
C LEU A 362 -7.83 -2.90 19.33
N THR A 363 -8.79 -2.64 20.21
CA THR A 363 -10.18 -2.35 19.81
C THR A 363 -10.49 -0.87 19.69
N SER A 364 -9.70 0.00 20.33
CA SER A 364 -9.97 1.45 20.37
C SER A 364 -9.16 2.27 19.36
N VAL A 365 -7.95 1.80 18.98
CA VAL A 365 -7.14 2.51 17.98
C VAL A 365 -7.71 2.28 16.59
N ASP A 366 -7.98 3.38 15.87
CA ASP A 366 -8.51 3.34 14.50
C ASP A 366 -7.39 3.49 13.47
N SER A 367 -6.44 2.56 13.47
CA SER A 367 -5.35 2.50 12.48
C SER A 367 -5.46 1.28 11.57
N ALA A 368 -4.83 1.31 10.41
CA ALA A 368 -4.83 0.21 9.45
C ALA A 368 -4.12 -1.03 10.01
N GLY A 369 -3.07 -0.83 10.81
CA GLY A 369 -2.42 -1.87 11.60
C GLY A 369 -2.46 -1.50 13.08
N VAL A 370 -2.95 -2.40 13.95
CA VAL A 370 -2.94 -2.20 15.40
C VAL A 370 -2.32 -3.43 16.03
N TYR A 371 -1.21 -3.26 16.75
CA TYR A 371 -0.38 -4.36 17.20
C TYR A 371 -0.24 -4.43 18.70
N HIS A 372 -0.03 -5.62 19.17
CA HIS A 372 0.34 -5.93 20.56
C HIS A 372 1.67 -6.66 20.57
N ASN A 373 2.66 -6.12 21.28
CA ASN A 373 3.99 -6.69 21.44
C ASN A 373 4.68 -7.03 20.09
N ALA A 374 4.49 -6.19 19.08
CA ALA A 374 5.08 -6.35 17.76
C ALA A 374 5.57 -5.02 17.19
N SER A 375 6.59 -5.09 16.35
CA SER A 375 7.15 -3.93 15.66
C SER A 375 6.16 -3.37 14.63
N THR A 376 6.08 -2.04 14.52
CA THR A 376 5.29 -1.37 13.48
C THR A 376 5.75 -1.74 12.06
N ARG A 377 7.00 -2.18 11.92
CA ARG A 377 7.61 -2.61 10.66
C ARG A 377 6.99 -3.86 10.03
N PHE A 378 6.14 -4.59 10.77
CA PHE A 378 5.38 -5.70 10.18
C PHE A 378 4.30 -5.25 9.20
N SER A 379 3.86 -3.99 9.19
CA SER A 379 2.86 -3.46 8.26
C SER A 379 3.42 -3.36 6.83
N ASP A 380 3.52 -4.49 6.16
CA ASP A 380 4.17 -4.66 4.86
C ASP A 380 3.56 -5.89 4.16
N GLY A 381 3.23 -5.76 2.88
CA GLY A 381 2.55 -6.82 2.13
C GLY A 381 3.32 -8.13 2.05
N TYR A 382 4.64 -8.06 1.91
CA TYR A 382 5.48 -9.27 1.91
C TYR A 382 5.45 -9.97 3.28
N ARG A 383 5.61 -9.18 4.37
CA ARG A 383 5.58 -9.71 5.74
C ARG A 383 4.21 -10.25 6.15
N TYR A 384 3.14 -9.71 5.59
CA TYR A 384 1.77 -10.24 5.77
C TYR A 384 1.48 -11.48 4.92
N GLY A 385 2.41 -11.88 4.07
CA GLY A 385 2.21 -13.03 3.17
C GLY A 385 1.31 -12.71 1.97
N LEU A 386 1.19 -11.43 1.60
CA LEU A 386 0.38 -11.00 0.44
C LEU A 386 1.17 -11.09 -0.89
N GLY A 387 2.42 -11.54 -0.87
CA GLY A 387 3.32 -11.65 -2.01
C GLY A 387 3.86 -10.31 -2.49
N ALA A 388 3.00 -9.38 -2.84
CA ALA A 388 3.32 -8.00 -3.21
C ALA A 388 2.22 -7.05 -2.72
N GLU A 389 2.49 -5.74 -2.76
CA GLU A 389 1.50 -4.70 -2.47
C GLU A 389 1.58 -3.58 -3.50
N VAL A 390 0.43 -3.02 -3.88
CA VAL A 390 0.40 -1.79 -4.70
C VAL A 390 0.74 -0.56 -3.87
N GLY A 391 0.65 -0.65 -2.56
CA GLY A 391 0.88 0.40 -1.58
C GLY A 391 0.13 0.13 -0.29
N ILE A 392 0.18 1.08 0.63
CA ILE A 392 -0.57 1.05 1.87
C ILE A 392 -1.70 2.07 1.78
N SER A 393 -2.88 1.71 2.27
CA SER A 393 -4.03 2.60 2.37
C SER A 393 -4.38 2.81 3.84
N THR A 394 -4.53 4.07 4.24
CA THR A 394 -5.03 4.44 5.58
C THR A 394 -6.51 4.78 5.58
N ASP A 395 -7.15 4.80 4.41
CA ASP A 395 -8.57 5.07 4.26
C ASP A 395 -9.44 3.89 4.74
N LYS A 396 -10.70 4.16 5.03
CA LYS A 396 -11.70 3.14 5.42
C LYS A 396 -12.46 2.56 4.23
N LEU A 397 -12.40 3.23 3.09
CA LEU A 397 -13.00 2.85 1.83
C LEU A 397 -11.87 2.73 0.81
N HIS A 398 -11.70 1.70 0.14
CA HIS A 398 -12.14 0.35 -0.03
C HIS A 398 -11.22 -0.60 0.74
N ALA A 399 -9.95 -0.86 0.28
CA ALA A 399 -8.98 -1.63 1.02
C ALA A 399 -8.23 -0.75 2.05
N ARG A 400 -7.81 -1.33 3.18
CA ARG A 400 -7.09 -0.67 4.25
C ARG A 400 -5.85 -1.49 4.64
N GLY A 401 -4.75 -0.83 4.99
CA GLY A 401 -3.47 -1.46 5.28
C GLY A 401 -2.65 -1.74 4.02
N PRO A 402 -1.70 -2.67 4.07
CA PRO A 402 -0.99 -3.17 2.90
C PRO A 402 -1.97 -3.78 1.90
N VAL A 403 -2.00 -3.26 0.66
CA VAL A 403 -2.99 -3.62 -0.35
C VAL A 403 -2.38 -4.61 -1.33
N GLY A 404 -2.71 -5.88 -1.14
CA GLY A 404 -2.39 -6.99 -2.04
C GLY A 404 -3.54 -7.32 -3.00
N VAL A 405 -3.60 -8.60 -3.42
CA VAL A 405 -4.61 -9.13 -4.35
C VAL A 405 -6.03 -8.87 -3.89
N ASP A 406 -6.32 -9.11 -2.61
CA ASP A 406 -7.66 -8.94 -2.02
C ASP A 406 -8.17 -7.50 -2.13
N GLY A 407 -7.30 -6.53 -1.89
CA GLY A 407 -7.64 -5.11 -1.95
C GLY A 407 -7.85 -4.54 -3.36
N LEU A 408 -7.57 -5.31 -4.41
CA LEU A 408 -7.80 -4.93 -5.81
C LEU A 408 -9.02 -5.63 -6.43
N LEU A 409 -9.86 -6.22 -5.58
CA LEU A 409 -11.10 -6.85 -5.95
C LEU A 409 -12.28 -6.12 -5.29
N THR A 410 -13.44 -6.22 -5.93
CA THR A 410 -14.74 -5.91 -5.36
C THR A 410 -15.64 -7.13 -5.48
N TYR A 411 -16.93 -7.00 -5.31
CA TYR A 411 -17.88 -8.10 -5.48
C TYR A 411 -19.10 -7.64 -6.27
N ARG A 412 -19.80 -8.62 -6.85
CA ARG A 412 -21.12 -8.47 -7.45
C ARG A 412 -22.07 -9.51 -6.91
N TRP A 413 -23.35 -9.23 -7.01
CA TRP A 413 -24.40 -10.16 -6.65
C TRP A 413 -24.89 -10.91 -7.88
N LEU A 414 -24.96 -12.23 -7.78
CA LEU A 414 -25.58 -13.12 -8.76
C LEU A 414 -26.83 -13.71 -8.11
N LEU A 415 -27.97 -13.65 -8.82
CA LEU A 415 -29.22 -14.22 -8.37
C LEU A 415 -29.68 -15.25 -9.37
N HIS A 416 -29.79 -16.48 -8.93
CA HIS A 416 -30.28 -17.61 -9.72
C HIS A 416 -31.69 -17.95 -9.28
N GLY A 417 -32.64 -17.97 -10.21
CA GLY A 417 -34.04 -18.22 -9.94
C GLY A 417 -34.72 -19.01 -11.07
N HIS A 418 -36.00 -19.33 -10.88
CA HIS A 418 -36.83 -20.08 -11.79
C HIS A 418 -38.14 -19.30 -12.12
N GLY A 419 -38.07 -17.98 -12.23
CA GLY A 419 -39.20 -17.13 -12.55
C GLY A 419 -39.92 -16.51 -11.33
N GLN A 420 -39.26 -16.54 -10.14
CA GLN A 420 -39.78 -15.85 -8.96
C GLN A 420 -39.87 -14.34 -9.22
N VAL A 421 -40.94 -13.72 -8.78
CA VAL A 421 -41.21 -12.27 -8.88
C VAL A 421 -41.40 -11.66 -7.50
N THR A 422 -40.99 -10.41 -7.32
CA THR A 422 -41.09 -9.73 -6.02
C THR A 422 -42.51 -9.55 -5.55
N ALA A 423 -43.49 -9.54 -6.48
CA ALA A 423 -44.92 -9.43 -6.16
C ALA A 423 -45.47 -10.62 -5.37
N ASP A 424 -44.82 -11.79 -5.44
CA ASP A 424 -45.22 -12.99 -4.68
C ASP A 424 -44.89 -12.87 -3.18
N TYR A 425 -44.05 -11.88 -2.81
CA TYR A 425 -43.57 -11.68 -1.44
C TYR A 425 -44.20 -10.41 -0.85
N GLY A 426 -44.48 -10.45 0.44
CA GLY A 426 -45.05 -9.31 1.15
C GLY A 426 -46.21 -9.67 2.04
N VAL A 427 -47.10 -8.71 2.35
CA VAL A 427 -48.24 -8.92 3.26
C VAL A 427 -49.22 -9.91 2.64
N GLY A 428 -49.39 -11.07 3.25
CA GLY A 428 -50.25 -12.15 2.77
C GLY A 428 -49.66 -13.07 1.67
N GLY A 429 -48.47 -12.78 1.20
CA GLY A 429 -47.73 -13.59 0.23
C GLY A 429 -46.68 -14.53 0.84
N LYS A 430 -45.78 -15.00 0.00
CA LYS A 430 -44.62 -15.83 0.42
C LYS A 430 -43.71 -15.09 1.39
N ARG A 431 -42.97 -15.84 2.20
CA ARG A 431 -41.92 -15.32 3.07
C ARG A 431 -40.54 -15.82 2.59
N PHE A 432 -39.57 -14.93 2.63
CA PHE A 432 -38.19 -15.34 2.40
C PHE A 432 -37.68 -16.28 3.50
N THR A 433 -36.87 -17.26 3.13
CA THR A 433 -36.23 -18.20 4.08
C THR A 433 -34.92 -17.64 4.62
N HIS A 434 -34.19 -16.87 3.80
CA HIS A 434 -32.86 -16.28 4.12
C HIS A 434 -31.89 -17.30 4.73
N ARG A 435 -31.84 -18.51 4.19
CA ARG A 435 -30.99 -19.61 4.68
C ARG A 435 -29.60 -19.51 4.07
N ASP A 436 -28.56 -19.35 4.92
CA ASP A 436 -27.18 -19.42 4.48
C ASP A 436 -26.81 -20.87 4.10
N LEU A 437 -26.09 -21.05 2.97
CA LEU A 437 -25.74 -22.34 2.37
C LEU A 437 -24.22 -22.60 2.46
#